data_d7ef87ca1c685db6804e5d3d4fb7199c
#
_entry.id   d7ef87ca1c685db6804e5d3d4fb7199c
#
_cell.length_a   1.000
_cell.length_b   1.000
_cell.length_c   1.000
_cell.angle_alpha   90.00
_cell.angle_beta   90.00
_cell.angle_gamma   90.00
#
_symmetry.space_group_name_H-M   'P 1'
#
loop_
_entity.id
_entity.type
_entity.pdbx_description
1 polymer ?
#
loop_
_entity_poly.entity_id
_entity_poly.type
_entity_poly.pdbx_seq_one_letter_code
_entity_poly.pdbx_strand_id
1 'polypeptide(L)'
;SFLGYKTIQKVYAPATEYSYLKFEMQEDSQTLNEVVVKGLSPAEKVQRLAYNVSLVETAKLKSTTMDLSNVIDKISGVKIRSTGGVGSEANVTLNGFSGRHVKIFIDGVPMDGMSSAFGLNNIPVGLAKRVEVYKGVVPIELGGDALGGAINIVTDNSRCTRVNASYSFGSFNTHKTNVYAEHTTKKGFYVSLNAYQNYSDNDYKVNIDSYTKFNEDGSNQEVKENLT
;
A
#
# COMPACT_ATOMS: atom_id res chain seq x y z
N SER A 1 -41.33 -35.21 9.80
CA SER A 1 -39.90 -34.95 9.58
C SER A 1 -39.15 -35.35 10.84
N PHE A 2 -38.00 -35.98 10.66
CA PHE A 2 -37.09 -36.35 11.75
C PHE A 2 -35.79 -35.56 11.57
N LEU A 3 -35.20 -35.09 12.66
CA LEU A 3 -34.01 -34.27 12.59
C LEU A 3 -32.83 -35.08 11.98
N GLY A 4 -32.19 -34.58 10.94
CA GLY A 4 -31.11 -35.29 10.25
C GLY A 4 -31.55 -36.18 9.09
N TYR A 5 -32.83 -36.16 8.72
CA TYR A 5 -33.35 -36.95 7.60
C TYR A 5 -34.14 -36.06 6.63
N LYS A 6 -34.11 -36.43 5.33
CA LYS A 6 -34.89 -35.74 4.31
C LYS A 6 -36.40 -35.89 4.56
N THR A 7 -37.13 -34.81 4.44
CA THR A 7 -38.58 -34.82 4.61
C THR A 7 -39.22 -35.65 3.48
N ILE A 8 -39.99 -36.68 3.86
CA ILE A 8 -40.79 -37.48 2.92
C ILE A 8 -42.24 -37.08 3.05
N GLN A 9 -42.89 -36.76 1.94
CA GLN A 9 -44.33 -36.57 1.83
C GLN A 9 -44.90 -37.62 0.88
N LYS A 10 -45.88 -38.40 1.35
CA LYS A 10 -46.66 -39.33 0.53
C LYS A 10 -48.14 -39.07 0.73
N VAL A 11 -48.85 -38.98 -0.38
CA VAL A 11 -50.33 -38.84 -0.38
C VAL A 11 -50.96 -40.23 -0.51
N TYR A 12 -51.84 -40.57 0.40
CA TYR A 12 -52.60 -41.81 0.41
C TYR A 12 -54.05 -41.56 0.14
N ALA A 13 -54.68 -42.41 -0.68
CA ALA A 13 -56.14 -42.35 -0.92
C ALA A 13 -56.89 -42.92 0.27
N PRO A 14 -58.01 -42.32 0.71
CA PRO A 14 -58.75 -42.69 1.95
C PRO A 14 -59.47 -44.04 1.88
N ALA A 15 -59.41 -44.75 0.77
CA ALA A 15 -60.18 -45.97 0.56
C ALA A 15 -59.37 -47.30 0.69
N THR A 16 -58.13 -47.23 1.12
CA THR A 16 -57.28 -48.43 1.21
C THR A 16 -57.02 -48.77 2.67
N GLU A 17 -57.36 -49.98 3.08
CA GLU A 17 -57.11 -50.51 4.43
C GLU A 17 -55.59 -50.82 4.54
N TYR A 18 -54.84 -50.00 5.28
CA TYR A 18 -53.43 -50.19 5.51
C TYR A 18 -53.21 -50.82 6.88
N SER A 19 -52.61 -51.96 6.91
CA SER A 19 -52.24 -52.64 8.15
C SER A 19 -51.08 -51.97 8.88
N TYR A 20 -50.12 -51.43 8.15
CA TYR A 20 -49.03 -50.59 8.67
C TYR A 20 -48.36 -49.85 7.54
N LEU A 21 -47.81 -48.68 7.84
CA LEU A 21 -47.08 -47.83 6.91
C LEU A 21 -45.61 -47.85 7.27
N LYS A 22 -44.76 -48.34 6.35
CA LYS A 22 -43.31 -48.34 6.52
C LYS A 22 -42.72 -47.16 5.73
N PHE A 23 -41.95 -46.30 6.40
CA PHE A 23 -41.22 -45.19 5.79
C PHE A 23 -39.73 -45.47 5.94
N GLU A 24 -39.00 -45.50 4.81
CA GLU A 24 -37.53 -45.56 4.79
C GLU A 24 -37.04 -44.13 4.61
N MET A 25 -36.46 -43.55 5.64
CA MET A 25 -35.94 -42.20 5.63
C MET A 25 -34.49 -42.21 5.18
N GLN A 26 -34.14 -41.30 4.28
CA GLN A 26 -32.74 -41.09 3.85
C GLN A 26 -32.09 -40.03 4.75
N GLU A 27 -30.91 -40.31 5.23
CA GLU A 27 -30.12 -39.35 5.97
C GLU A 27 -29.84 -38.10 5.12
N ASP A 28 -30.10 -36.95 5.72
CA ASP A 28 -29.75 -35.65 5.14
C ASP A 28 -28.34 -35.28 5.63
N SER A 29 -27.32 -35.84 4.99
CA SER A 29 -25.95 -35.43 5.21
C SER A 29 -25.75 -34.03 4.61
N GLN A 30 -26.17 -32.99 5.34
CA GLN A 30 -25.68 -31.66 5.08
C GLN A 30 -24.17 -31.67 5.37
N THR A 31 -23.36 -31.68 4.34
CA THR A 31 -21.96 -31.32 4.44
C THR A 31 -21.92 -29.88 4.93
N LEU A 32 -21.66 -29.72 6.22
CA LEU A 32 -21.31 -28.40 6.76
C LEU A 32 -20.08 -27.97 5.96
N ASN A 33 -20.23 -26.86 5.24
CA ASN A 33 -19.08 -26.25 4.59
C ASN A 33 -17.99 -26.09 5.65
N GLU A 34 -16.82 -26.64 5.36
CA GLU A 34 -15.66 -26.54 6.24
C GLU A 34 -15.48 -25.09 6.66
N VAL A 35 -15.60 -24.80 7.94
CA VAL A 35 -15.30 -23.48 8.50
C VAL A 35 -13.78 -23.36 8.50
N VAL A 36 -13.23 -22.85 7.39
CA VAL A 36 -11.81 -22.52 7.31
C VAL A 36 -11.56 -21.32 8.22
N VAL A 37 -11.08 -21.58 9.42
CA VAL A 37 -10.56 -20.53 10.31
C VAL A 37 -9.24 -20.04 9.71
N LYS A 38 -9.30 -19.04 8.86
CA LYS A 38 -8.11 -18.33 8.42
C LYS A 38 -7.54 -17.56 9.61
N GLY A 39 -6.31 -17.87 10.00
CA GLY A 39 -5.58 -17.02 10.94
C GLY A 39 -5.49 -15.59 10.41
N LEU A 40 -5.46 -14.61 11.32
CA LEU A 40 -5.32 -13.20 10.96
C LEU A 40 -4.06 -12.99 10.14
N SER A 41 -4.21 -12.31 9.01
CA SER A 41 -3.06 -11.85 8.23
C SER A 41 -2.22 -10.86 9.06
N PRO A 42 -0.92 -10.69 8.75
CA PRO A 42 -0.10 -9.67 9.42
C PRO A 42 -0.71 -8.25 9.32
N ALA A 43 -1.38 -7.93 8.22
CA ALA A 43 -2.08 -6.67 8.03
C ALA A 43 -3.27 -6.53 9.00
N GLU A 44 -4.12 -7.54 9.12
CA GLU A 44 -5.25 -7.55 10.06
C GLU A 44 -4.79 -7.50 11.52
N LYS A 45 -3.64 -8.11 11.84
CA LYS A 45 -3.05 -8.01 13.20
C LYS A 45 -2.70 -6.56 13.53
N VAL A 46 -2.06 -5.84 12.60
CA VAL A 46 -1.71 -4.43 12.79
C VAL A 46 -2.96 -3.56 12.92
N GLN A 47 -4.00 -3.80 12.11
CA GLN A 47 -5.26 -3.05 12.21
C GLN A 47 -6.02 -3.26 13.52
N ARG A 48 -5.81 -4.39 14.20
CA ARG A 48 -6.41 -4.68 15.52
C ARG A 48 -5.63 -4.12 16.69
N LEU A 49 -4.44 -3.57 16.46
CA LEU A 49 -3.71 -2.85 17.50
C LEU A 49 -4.48 -1.57 17.89
N ALA A 50 -4.25 -1.11 19.11
CA ALA A 50 -4.87 0.10 19.66
C ALA A 50 -4.36 1.41 19.04
N TYR A 51 -3.74 1.34 17.85
CA TYR A 51 -3.19 2.48 17.13
C TYR A 51 -4.14 2.93 16.01
N ASN A 52 -4.17 4.24 15.75
CA ASN A 52 -4.84 4.77 14.56
C ASN A 52 -3.96 4.55 13.33
N VAL A 53 -4.07 3.37 12.73
CA VAL A 53 -3.25 2.95 11.59
C VAL A 53 -4.10 2.80 10.33
N SER A 54 -3.63 3.39 9.23
CA SER A 54 -4.15 3.15 7.88
C SER A 54 -3.20 2.24 7.14
N LEU A 55 -3.73 1.16 6.56
CA LEU A 55 -2.97 0.17 5.80
C LEU A 55 -3.32 0.25 4.33
N VAL A 56 -2.31 0.21 3.47
CA VAL A 56 -2.47 0.04 2.03
C VAL A 56 -1.65 -1.15 1.57
N GLU A 57 -2.33 -2.15 1.04
CA GLU A 57 -1.68 -3.29 0.40
C GLU A 57 -1.31 -2.95 -1.04
N THR A 58 -0.05 -3.19 -1.40
CA THR A 58 0.47 -2.83 -2.72
C THR A 58 0.47 -4.00 -3.71
N ALA A 59 -0.01 -5.17 -3.29
CA ALA A 59 0.04 -6.40 -4.09
C ALA A 59 -0.52 -6.23 -5.51
N LYS A 60 -1.63 -5.49 -5.67
CA LYS A 60 -2.27 -5.22 -6.96
C LYS A 60 -1.55 -4.17 -7.80
N LEU A 61 -0.63 -3.43 -7.21
CA LEU A 61 0.08 -2.31 -7.84
C LEU A 61 1.51 -2.68 -8.27
N LYS A 62 1.98 -3.87 -7.93
CA LYS A 62 3.36 -4.32 -8.19
C LYS A 62 3.79 -4.33 -9.65
N SER A 63 2.85 -4.47 -10.57
CA SER A 63 3.09 -4.43 -12.02
C SER A 63 2.99 -3.03 -12.60
N THR A 64 2.82 -2.00 -11.76
CA THR A 64 2.75 -0.61 -12.20
C THR A 64 4.09 0.10 -11.97
N THR A 65 4.29 1.22 -12.66
CA THR A 65 5.46 2.10 -12.49
C THR A 65 5.16 3.26 -11.53
N MET A 66 4.15 3.10 -10.66
CA MET A 66 3.80 4.09 -9.65
C MET A 66 4.85 4.12 -8.54
N ASP A 67 5.08 5.31 -7.99
CA ASP A 67 5.91 5.51 -6.83
C ASP A 67 5.08 5.40 -5.54
N LEU A 68 5.74 5.15 -4.42
CA LEU A 68 5.06 5.04 -3.13
C LEU A 68 4.33 6.32 -2.73
N SER A 69 4.85 7.49 -3.11
CA SER A 69 4.21 8.78 -2.89
C SER A 69 2.78 8.82 -3.44
N ASN A 70 2.57 8.30 -4.66
CA ASN A 70 1.25 8.29 -5.31
C ASN A 70 0.22 7.42 -4.57
N VAL A 71 0.68 6.40 -3.87
CA VAL A 71 -0.17 5.50 -3.09
C VAL A 71 -0.49 6.10 -1.74
N ILE A 72 0.52 6.68 -1.09
CA ILE A 72 0.42 7.22 0.27
C ILE A 72 -0.39 8.53 0.27
N ASP A 73 -0.29 9.36 -0.77
CA ASP A 73 -1.07 10.62 -0.89
C ASP A 73 -2.59 10.38 -0.95
N LYS A 74 -3.03 9.16 -1.29
CA LYS A 74 -4.45 8.78 -1.28
C LYS A 74 -4.98 8.43 0.11
N ILE A 75 -4.11 8.33 1.11
CA ILE A 75 -4.49 8.01 2.48
C ILE A 75 -5.03 9.26 3.16
N SER A 76 -6.22 9.19 3.75
CA SER A 76 -6.80 10.32 4.49
C SER A 76 -5.83 10.85 5.56
N GLY A 77 -5.66 12.16 5.62
CA GLY A 77 -4.76 12.85 6.55
C GLY A 77 -3.30 12.89 6.10
N VAL A 78 -2.94 12.26 4.99
CA VAL A 78 -1.61 12.38 4.37
C VAL A 78 -1.69 13.35 3.19
N LYS A 79 -0.66 14.19 3.05
CA LYS A 79 -0.44 15.01 1.88
C LYS A 79 1.04 14.95 1.50
N ILE A 80 1.30 14.61 0.25
CA ILE A 80 2.65 14.60 -0.29
C ILE A 80 2.78 15.72 -1.31
N ARG A 81 3.77 16.55 -1.13
CA ARG A 81 4.10 17.63 -2.04
C ARG A 81 5.51 17.44 -2.56
N SER A 82 5.64 17.23 -3.87
CA SER A 82 6.93 17.24 -4.55
C SER A 82 7.44 18.67 -4.70
N THR A 83 8.72 18.89 -4.50
CA THR A 83 9.37 20.20 -4.67
C THR A 83 9.76 20.51 -6.11
N GLY A 84 9.70 19.51 -6.99
CA GLY A 84 10.06 19.64 -8.41
C GLY A 84 9.64 18.41 -9.22
N GLY A 85 10.35 18.17 -10.31
CA GLY A 85 10.11 17.04 -11.21
C GLY A 85 10.57 15.69 -10.65
N VAL A 86 10.77 14.74 -11.54
CA VAL A 86 11.27 13.39 -11.19
C VAL A 86 12.62 13.49 -10.51
N GLY A 87 12.81 12.78 -9.40
CA GLY A 87 14.05 12.84 -8.60
C GLY A 87 14.06 13.91 -7.52
N SER A 88 13.08 14.82 -7.47
CA SER A 88 12.99 15.84 -6.42
C SER A 88 12.59 15.26 -5.07
N GLU A 89 12.81 16.04 -4.02
CA GLU A 89 12.36 15.66 -2.67
C GLU A 89 10.83 15.70 -2.55
N ALA A 90 10.31 14.82 -1.71
CA ALA A 90 8.91 14.77 -1.32
C ALA A 90 8.74 15.24 0.13
N ASN A 91 8.03 16.34 0.30
CA ASN A 91 7.60 16.79 1.63
C ASN A 91 6.30 16.09 2.02
N VAL A 92 6.37 15.34 3.10
CA VAL A 92 5.22 14.62 3.65
C VAL A 92 4.60 15.43 4.78
N THR A 93 3.30 15.60 4.70
CA THR A 93 2.48 16.16 5.80
C THR A 93 1.50 15.10 6.27
N LEU A 94 1.44 14.86 7.56
CA LEU A 94 0.55 13.91 8.20
C LEU A 94 -0.23 14.61 9.31
N ASN A 95 -1.55 14.72 9.15
CA ASN A 95 -2.44 15.44 10.06
C ASN A 95 -1.95 16.87 10.41
N GLY A 96 -1.36 17.59 9.45
CA GLY A 96 -0.81 18.93 9.63
C GLY A 96 0.63 19.00 10.12
N PHE A 97 1.21 17.89 10.54
CA PHE A 97 2.63 17.80 10.91
C PHE A 97 3.50 17.50 9.69
N SER A 98 4.69 18.07 9.63
CA SER A 98 5.64 17.88 8.54
C SER A 98 7.08 17.85 9.02
N GLY A 99 8.01 17.56 8.11
CA GLY A 99 9.45 17.51 8.38
C GLY A 99 9.79 16.46 9.44
N ARG A 100 10.61 16.83 10.42
CA ARG A 100 11.11 15.91 11.46
C ARG A 100 10.05 15.26 12.36
N HIS A 101 8.81 15.78 12.34
CA HIS A 101 7.70 15.26 13.15
C HIS A 101 6.99 14.07 12.49
N VAL A 102 7.26 13.82 11.21
CA VAL A 102 6.75 12.66 10.48
C VAL A 102 7.95 11.79 10.10
N LYS A 103 7.99 10.60 10.69
CA LYS A 103 9.10 9.67 10.48
C LYS A 103 8.74 8.64 9.41
N ILE A 104 9.74 8.29 8.59
CA ILE A 104 9.59 7.28 7.54
C ILE A 104 10.52 6.12 7.84
N PHE A 105 9.99 4.91 7.73
CA PHE A 105 10.71 3.66 8.00
C PHE A 105 10.58 2.70 6.82
N ILE A 106 11.60 1.89 6.64
CA ILE A 106 11.55 0.67 5.82
C ILE A 106 11.83 -0.51 6.76
N ASP A 107 10.85 -1.41 6.90
CA ASP A 107 10.91 -2.56 7.82
C ASP A 107 11.33 -2.18 9.24
N GLY A 108 10.84 -1.04 9.73
CA GLY A 108 11.18 -0.51 11.05
C GLY A 108 12.53 0.23 11.15
N VAL A 109 13.31 0.27 10.08
CA VAL A 109 14.57 1.03 10.04
C VAL A 109 14.30 2.47 9.61
N PRO A 110 14.69 3.48 10.40
CA PRO A 110 14.43 4.88 10.05
C PRO A 110 15.21 5.31 8.81
N MET A 111 14.55 6.09 7.96
CA MET A 111 15.14 6.66 6.74
C MET A 111 15.74 8.05 6.95
N ASP A 112 15.82 8.53 8.18
CA ASP A 112 16.37 9.84 8.50
C ASP A 112 17.83 9.96 8.04
N GLY A 113 18.13 11.03 7.29
CA GLY A 113 19.48 11.27 6.77
C GLY A 113 19.88 10.44 5.53
N MET A 114 18.96 9.65 4.98
CA MET A 114 19.21 8.99 3.70
C MET A 114 19.17 10.00 2.53
N SER A 115 19.88 9.68 1.46
CA SER A 115 19.88 10.48 0.23
C SER A 115 18.45 10.68 -0.32
N SER A 116 18.24 11.82 -1.00
CA SER A 116 17.00 12.12 -1.74
C SER A 116 16.60 11.02 -2.74
N ALA A 117 17.57 10.21 -3.21
CA ALA A 117 17.32 9.06 -4.06
C ALA A 117 16.36 8.02 -3.40
N PHE A 118 16.34 7.95 -2.07
CA PHE A 118 15.44 7.10 -1.29
C PHE A 118 14.18 7.83 -0.84
N GLY A 119 13.88 8.99 -1.40
CA GLY A 119 12.62 9.68 -1.16
C GLY A 119 11.43 8.89 -1.67
N LEU A 120 10.26 9.08 -1.05
CA LEU A 120 9.02 8.39 -1.41
C LEU A 120 8.61 8.55 -2.89
N ASN A 121 9.04 9.63 -3.54
CA ASN A 121 8.81 9.88 -4.97
C ASN A 121 9.66 9.00 -5.88
N ASN A 122 10.72 8.41 -5.35
CA ASN A 122 11.68 7.65 -6.14
C ASN A 122 11.57 6.16 -5.90
N ILE A 123 10.93 5.74 -4.80
CA ILE A 123 10.77 4.34 -4.46
C ILE A 123 9.56 3.76 -5.19
N PRO A 124 9.74 2.74 -6.05
CA PRO A 124 8.63 2.11 -6.74
C PRO A 124 7.72 1.35 -5.77
N VAL A 125 6.42 1.37 -6.06
CA VAL A 125 5.42 0.67 -5.23
C VAL A 125 5.68 -0.84 -5.15
N GLY A 126 6.36 -1.41 -6.14
CA GLY A 126 6.69 -2.83 -6.20
C GLY A 126 7.62 -3.32 -5.08
N LEU A 127 8.41 -2.42 -4.47
CA LEU A 127 9.26 -2.73 -3.33
C LEU A 127 8.44 -3.09 -2.08
N ALA A 128 7.33 -2.41 -1.87
CA ALA A 128 6.49 -2.59 -0.70
C ALA A 128 5.52 -3.77 -0.88
N LYS A 129 5.27 -4.50 0.18
CA LYS A 129 4.14 -5.42 0.35
C LYS A 129 2.92 -4.68 0.84
N ARG A 130 3.14 -3.77 1.78
CA ARG A 130 2.14 -2.87 2.35
C ARG A 130 2.81 -1.61 2.88
N VAL A 131 2.02 -0.56 3.01
CA VAL A 131 2.41 0.67 3.69
C VAL A 131 1.50 0.84 4.91
N GLU A 132 2.10 1.09 6.05
CA GLU A 132 1.43 1.33 7.33
C GLU A 132 1.60 2.81 7.68
N VAL A 133 0.51 3.53 7.85
CA VAL A 133 0.52 4.94 8.24
C VAL A 133 -0.09 5.07 9.63
N TYR A 134 0.76 5.31 10.61
CA TYR A 134 0.40 5.55 12.01
C TYR A 134 0.13 7.03 12.22
N LYS A 135 -1.08 7.38 12.64
CA LYS A 135 -1.55 8.76 12.81
C LYS A 135 -1.55 9.14 14.28
N GLY A 136 -0.59 9.96 14.69
CA GLY A 136 -0.41 10.35 16.09
C GLY A 136 0.42 9.34 16.86
N VAL A 137 -0.22 8.49 17.66
CA VAL A 137 0.52 7.51 18.49
C VAL A 137 1.16 6.42 17.63
N VAL A 138 2.46 6.25 17.77
CA VAL A 138 3.30 5.33 17.01
C VAL A 138 3.76 4.19 17.93
N PRO A 139 3.84 2.94 17.42
CA PRO A 139 4.44 1.84 18.16
C PRO A 139 5.85 2.16 18.67
N ILE A 140 6.17 1.69 19.87
CA ILE A 140 7.46 1.99 20.52
C ILE A 140 8.65 1.48 19.70
N GLU A 141 8.44 0.44 18.92
CA GLU A 141 9.44 -0.15 18.01
C GLU A 141 9.85 0.81 16.89
N LEU A 142 8.99 1.77 16.54
CA LEU A 142 9.25 2.81 15.55
C LEU A 142 9.77 4.12 16.17
N GLY A 143 10.08 4.10 17.48
CA GLY A 143 10.65 5.24 18.21
C GLY A 143 9.62 6.28 18.66
N GLY A 144 10.04 7.13 19.63
CA GLY A 144 9.17 8.10 20.30
C GLY A 144 9.12 9.49 19.70
N ASP A 145 9.96 9.81 18.71
CA ASP A 145 10.14 11.19 18.22
C ASP A 145 9.15 11.60 17.11
N ALA A 146 8.26 10.70 16.74
CA ALA A 146 7.29 10.89 15.65
C ALA A 146 5.99 11.54 16.16
N LEU A 147 6.04 12.82 16.55
CA LEU A 147 4.88 13.55 17.11
C LEU A 147 3.68 13.61 16.16
N GLY A 148 3.91 13.72 14.87
CA GLY A 148 2.86 13.76 13.85
C GLY A 148 2.40 12.37 13.42
N GLY A 149 3.25 11.36 13.64
CA GLY A 149 3.03 9.98 13.23
C GLY A 149 4.18 9.41 12.41
N ALA A 150 4.01 8.18 11.92
CA ALA A 150 5.01 7.47 11.17
C ALA A 150 4.44 6.76 9.94
N ILE A 151 5.27 6.62 8.92
CA ILE A 151 4.99 5.83 7.72
C ILE A 151 6.00 4.68 7.70
N ASN A 152 5.52 3.45 7.80
CA ASN A 152 6.36 2.26 7.72
C ASN A 152 6.10 1.52 6.42
N ILE A 153 7.11 1.40 5.60
CA ILE A 153 7.10 0.67 4.34
C ILE A 153 7.55 -0.77 4.66
N VAL A 154 6.63 -1.71 4.58
CA VAL A 154 6.95 -3.12 4.82
C VAL A 154 7.27 -3.78 3.50
N THR A 155 8.48 -4.30 3.37
CA THR A 155 8.94 -4.98 2.15
C THR A 155 8.31 -6.36 1.99
N ASP A 156 8.35 -6.89 0.78
CA ASP A 156 7.78 -8.20 0.50
C ASP A 156 8.82 -9.31 0.73
N ASN A 157 8.57 -10.08 1.80
CA ASN A 157 9.38 -11.25 2.18
C ASN A 157 8.58 -12.54 2.00
N SER A 158 7.78 -12.65 0.93
CA SER A 158 6.85 -13.79 0.73
C SER A 158 7.52 -15.12 0.42
N ARG A 159 8.85 -15.17 0.34
CA ARG A 159 9.66 -16.39 0.13
C ARG A 159 9.16 -17.25 -1.04
N CYS A 160 8.86 -16.62 -2.14
CA CYS A 160 8.52 -17.28 -3.39
C CYS A 160 9.61 -17.06 -4.44
N THR A 161 9.50 -17.72 -5.58
CA THR A 161 10.35 -17.44 -6.73
C THR A 161 9.52 -16.70 -7.76
N ARG A 162 9.88 -15.43 -8.03
CA ARG A 162 9.22 -14.63 -9.06
C ARG A 162 10.14 -13.53 -9.58
N VAL A 163 9.83 -13.06 -10.78
CA VAL A 163 10.47 -11.91 -11.41
C VAL A 163 9.37 -10.99 -11.92
N ASN A 164 9.48 -9.72 -11.61
CA ASN A 164 8.63 -8.66 -12.16
C ASN A 164 9.52 -7.61 -12.79
N ALA A 165 9.16 -7.15 -13.97
CA ALA A 165 9.79 -6.03 -14.63
C ALA A 165 8.71 -5.07 -15.12
N SER A 166 8.93 -3.78 -14.95
CA SER A 166 8.04 -2.74 -15.46
C SER A 166 8.86 -1.59 -16.03
N TYR A 167 8.35 -1.05 -17.13
CA TYR A 167 8.93 0.11 -17.79
C TYR A 167 7.82 1.07 -18.19
N SER A 168 8.05 2.35 -18.00
CA SER A 168 7.16 3.39 -18.54
C SER A 168 7.95 4.52 -19.16
N PHE A 169 7.34 5.10 -20.18
CA PHE A 169 7.80 6.29 -20.87
C PHE A 169 6.76 7.39 -20.74
N GLY A 170 7.18 8.61 -20.47
CA GLY A 170 6.29 9.76 -20.23
C GLY A 170 6.82 11.06 -20.81
N SER A 171 6.09 12.15 -20.57
CA SER A 171 6.47 13.50 -21.00
C SER A 171 7.84 13.88 -20.43
N PHE A 172 8.51 14.85 -21.05
CA PHE A 172 9.84 15.34 -20.68
C PHE A 172 10.92 14.23 -20.65
N ASN A 173 10.83 13.32 -21.65
CA ASN A 173 11.75 12.19 -21.77
C ASN A 173 11.85 11.39 -20.45
N THR A 174 10.72 11.21 -19.76
CA THR A 174 10.69 10.50 -18.50
C THR A 174 10.69 9.00 -18.74
N HIS A 175 11.69 8.32 -18.15
CA HIS A 175 11.83 6.87 -18.17
C HIS A 175 11.81 6.34 -16.73
N LYS A 176 10.94 5.40 -16.45
CA LYS A 176 10.93 4.68 -15.17
C LYS A 176 11.06 3.20 -15.45
N THR A 177 12.09 2.60 -14.91
CA THR A 177 12.36 1.17 -15.00
C THR A 177 12.39 0.58 -13.60
N ASN A 178 11.71 -0.52 -13.38
CA ASN A 178 11.77 -1.27 -12.14
C ASN A 178 11.89 -2.76 -12.46
N VAL A 179 12.85 -3.42 -11.82
CA VAL A 179 13.06 -4.86 -11.89
C VAL A 179 13.13 -5.40 -10.48
N TYR A 180 12.25 -6.32 -10.17
CA TYR A 180 12.21 -7.03 -8.90
C TYR A 180 12.32 -8.53 -9.16
N ALA A 181 13.28 -9.18 -8.52
CA ALA A 181 13.47 -10.60 -8.59
C ALA A 181 13.64 -11.18 -7.18
N GLU A 182 12.98 -12.29 -6.92
CA GLU A 182 13.17 -13.04 -5.68
C GLU A 182 13.25 -14.54 -5.98
N HIS A 183 14.08 -15.21 -5.20
CA HIS A 183 14.27 -16.64 -5.32
C HIS A 183 14.37 -17.29 -3.95
N THR A 184 13.61 -18.35 -3.76
CA THR A 184 13.70 -19.20 -2.56
C THR A 184 14.13 -20.60 -2.96
N THR A 185 15.24 -21.07 -2.41
CA THR A 185 15.71 -22.43 -2.63
C THR A 185 14.92 -23.42 -1.78
N LYS A 186 14.92 -24.69 -2.19
CA LYS A 186 14.30 -25.80 -1.42
C LYS A 186 14.88 -25.96 0.00
N LYS A 187 16.09 -25.48 0.24
CA LYS A 187 16.75 -25.51 1.56
C LYS A 187 16.41 -24.28 2.44
N GLY A 188 15.50 -23.39 1.99
CA GLY A 188 15.05 -22.22 2.75
C GLY A 188 15.92 -20.98 2.59
N PHE A 189 16.98 -21.01 1.76
CA PHE A 189 17.73 -19.80 1.44
C PHE A 189 16.89 -18.87 0.56
N TYR A 190 16.79 -17.61 0.96
CA TYR A 190 16.01 -16.59 0.27
C TYR A 190 16.93 -15.43 -0.14
N VAL A 191 16.77 -14.99 -1.37
CA VAL A 191 17.40 -13.78 -1.91
C VAL A 191 16.39 -12.97 -2.68
N SER A 192 16.42 -11.66 -2.50
CA SER A 192 15.64 -10.71 -3.28
C SER A 192 16.53 -9.59 -3.81
N LEU A 193 16.25 -9.16 -5.02
CA LEU A 193 16.90 -8.03 -5.67
C LEU A 193 15.81 -7.08 -6.16
N ASN A 194 15.96 -5.81 -5.82
CA ASN A 194 15.16 -4.74 -6.39
C ASN A 194 16.09 -3.71 -7.00
N ALA A 195 15.92 -3.43 -8.29
CA ALA A 195 16.65 -2.41 -9.01
C ALA A 195 15.66 -1.49 -9.72
N TYR A 196 15.83 -0.19 -9.54
CA TYR A 196 14.98 0.79 -10.20
C TYR A 196 15.78 1.99 -10.68
N GLN A 197 15.30 2.59 -11.76
CA GLN A 197 15.84 3.80 -12.34
C GLN A 197 14.70 4.74 -12.70
N ASN A 198 14.82 5.99 -12.29
CA ASN A 198 13.95 7.08 -12.68
C ASN A 198 14.83 8.13 -13.38
N TYR A 199 14.50 8.46 -14.61
CA TYR A 199 15.16 9.48 -15.40
C TYR A 199 14.13 10.43 -16.00
N SER A 200 14.43 11.71 -16.05
CA SER A 200 13.61 12.71 -16.75
C SER A 200 14.48 13.93 -17.05
N ASP A 201 14.25 14.56 -18.18
CA ASP A 201 14.91 15.83 -18.52
C ASP A 201 14.38 16.99 -17.67
N ASN A 202 13.13 16.86 -17.16
CA ASN A 202 12.47 17.88 -16.34
C ASN A 202 12.42 19.29 -16.97
N ASP A 203 12.45 19.39 -18.31
CA ASP A 203 12.53 20.67 -19.04
C ASP A 203 11.15 21.33 -19.21
N TYR A 204 10.35 21.37 -18.17
CA TYR A 204 9.06 22.02 -18.19
C TYR A 204 9.18 23.53 -17.95
N LYS A 205 8.42 24.28 -18.73
CA LYS A 205 8.36 25.75 -18.58
C LYS A 205 7.53 26.10 -17.36
N VAL A 206 8.07 26.94 -16.49
CA VAL A 206 7.37 27.49 -15.34
C VAL A 206 7.05 28.96 -15.64
N ASN A 207 5.76 29.32 -15.64
CA ASN A 207 5.37 30.70 -15.67
C ASN A 207 5.54 31.31 -14.28
N ILE A 208 6.50 32.22 -14.16
CA ILE A 208 6.62 33.08 -12.98
C ILE A 208 5.87 34.36 -13.32
N ASP A 209 4.71 34.54 -12.73
CA ASP A 209 3.82 35.66 -13.08
C ASP A 209 4.48 37.03 -12.79
N SER A 210 5.16 37.16 -11.67
CA SER A 210 6.05 38.28 -11.32
C SER A 210 6.68 38.06 -9.96
N TYR A 211 7.87 38.59 -9.72
CA TYR A 211 8.42 38.73 -8.38
C TYR A 211 8.86 40.17 -8.14
N THR A 212 8.73 40.65 -6.91
CA THR A 212 9.13 41.97 -6.54
C THR A 212 10.59 41.96 -6.11
N LYS A 213 11.44 42.64 -6.84
CA LYS A 213 12.83 42.89 -6.46
C LYS A 213 12.91 44.22 -5.69
N PHE A 214 13.47 44.14 -4.49
CA PHE A 214 13.78 45.34 -3.71
C PHE A 214 15.12 45.91 -4.16
N ASN A 215 15.13 47.17 -4.55
CA ASN A 215 16.35 47.89 -4.84
C ASN A 215 16.98 48.42 -3.53
N GLU A 216 18.28 48.71 -3.57
CA GLU A 216 18.97 49.29 -2.40
C GLU A 216 18.41 50.64 -1.93
N ASP A 217 17.69 51.36 -2.79
CA ASP A 217 17.01 52.63 -2.50
C ASP A 217 15.62 52.46 -1.85
N GLY A 218 15.19 51.19 -1.61
CA GLY A 218 13.89 50.88 -1.04
C GLY A 218 12.72 50.93 -2.03
N SER A 219 12.95 51.16 -3.30
CA SER A 219 11.93 51.09 -4.34
C SER A 219 11.65 49.64 -4.77
N ASN A 220 10.40 49.38 -5.16
CA ASN A 220 9.97 48.07 -5.63
C ASN A 220 9.99 48.04 -7.17
N GLN A 221 10.69 47.06 -7.74
CA GLN A 221 10.61 46.80 -9.17
C GLN A 221 9.93 45.46 -9.40
N GLU A 222 8.82 45.47 -10.13
CA GLU A 222 8.19 44.25 -10.61
C GLU A 222 9.01 43.69 -11.79
N VAL A 223 9.59 42.52 -11.61
CA VAL A 223 10.39 41.86 -12.65
C VAL A 223 9.54 40.71 -13.22
N LYS A 224 9.24 40.82 -14.52
CA LYS A 224 8.66 39.70 -15.30
C LYS A 224 9.79 39.01 -16.03
N GLU A 225 10.21 37.88 -15.54
CA GLU A 225 11.26 37.09 -16.17
C GLU A 225 10.62 35.80 -16.76
N ASN A 226 10.63 35.72 -18.09
CA ASN A 226 10.29 34.48 -18.78
C ASN A 226 11.57 33.60 -18.76
N LEU A 227 11.66 32.68 -17.82
CA LEU A 227 12.68 31.65 -17.85
C LEU A 227 12.33 30.65 -18.95
N THR A 228 13.10 30.66 -20.03
CA THR A 228 13.07 29.68 -21.12
C THR A 228 13.98 28.50 -20.79
#